data_7236a5ae43fd526e384aaeecc611bebc
#
_entry.id   7236a5ae43fd526e384aaeecc611bebc
#
_cell.length_a   1.000
_cell.length_b   1.000
_cell.length_c   1.000
_cell.angle_alpha   90.00
_cell.angle_beta   90.00
_cell.angle_gamma   90.00
#
_symmetry.space_group_name_H-M   'P 1'
#
loop_
_entity.id
_entity.type
_entity.pdbx_description
1 polymer ?
#
loop_
_entity_poly.entity_id
_entity_poly.type
_entity_poly.pdbx_seq_one_letter_code
_entity_poly.pdbx_strand_id
1 'polypeptide(L)'
;MFCTIWHGRTTVPNAPAYEKLLCSTVIPGIEARAIPGFRSIDMMRRELGDEVEFATIMWFDDVGAVKAFVGEDHETAHVPAAARAILSRFDDRAVHYDLFDRREQAERS
;
A
#
# COMPACT_ATOMS: atom_id res chain seq x y z
N MET A 1 -9.38 -3.09 -14.02
CA MET A 1 -8.70 -3.25 -12.72
C MET A 1 -8.42 -1.89 -12.12
N PHE A 2 -8.42 -1.80 -10.83
CA PHE A 2 -8.36 -0.54 -10.09
C PHE A 2 -7.24 -0.61 -9.06
N CYS A 3 -6.44 0.45 -8.90
CA CYS A 3 -5.37 0.43 -7.91
C CYS A 3 -5.48 1.58 -6.91
N THR A 4 -4.90 1.34 -5.75
CA THR A 4 -4.76 2.31 -4.66
C THR A 4 -3.29 2.49 -4.37
N ILE A 5 -2.81 3.73 -4.43
CA ILE A 5 -1.42 4.07 -4.18
C ILE A 5 -1.33 4.93 -2.92
N TRP A 6 -0.44 4.55 -2.01
CA TRP A 6 -0.25 5.23 -0.74
C TRP A 6 1.24 5.35 -0.41
N HIS A 7 1.60 6.42 0.28
CA HIS A 7 2.98 6.67 0.72
C HIS A 7 3.05 6.93 2.21
N GLY A 8 4.07 6.35 2.84
CA GLY A 8 4.45 6.65 4.21
C GLY A 8 5.95 6.84 4.30
N ARG A 9 6.40 7.63 5.26
CA ARG A 9 7.83 7.93 5.44
C ARG A 9 8.25 7.69 6.87
N THR A 10 9.46 7.18 7.03
CA THR A 10 10.08 6.94 8.33
C THR A 10 11.41 7.67 8.40
N THR A 11 11.92 7.83 9.61
CA THR A 11 13.35 8.13 9.78
C THR A 11 14.16 6.92 9.32
N VAL A 12 15.42 7.13 8.97
CA VAL A 12 16.31 6.03 8.56
C VAL A 12 16.40 4.93 9.64
N PRO A 13 16.57 5.25 10.93
CA PRO A 13 16.61 4.22 11.98
C PRO A 13 15.33 3.40 12.12
N ASN A 14 14.17 3.97 11.81
CA ASN A 14 12.89 3.29 11.94
C ASN A 14 12.50 2.46 10.72
N ALA A 15 13.19 2.61 9.58
CA ALA A 15 12.83 1.93 8.34
C ALA A 15 12.82 0.40 8.47
N PRO A 16 13.82 -0.25 9.08
CA PRO A 16 13.78 -1.71 9.24
C PRO A 16 12.59 -2.18 10.08
N ALA A 17 12.24 -1.45 11.14
CA ALA A 17 11.10 -1.79 11.99
C ALA A 17 9.78 -1.66 11.24
N TYR A 18 9.64 -0.63 10.43
CA TYR A 18 8.43 -0.45 9.62
C TYR A 18 8.30 -1.52 8.53
N GLU A 19 9.39 -1.85 7.86
CA GLU A 19 9.40 -2.92 6.86
C GLU A 19 8.99 -4.25 7.48
N LYS A 20 9.52 -4.59 8.65
CA LYS A 20 9.14 -5.78 9.38
C LYS A 20 7.65 -5.75 9.77
N LEU A 21 7.16 -4.63 10.26
CA LEU A 21 5.75 -4.46 10.63
C LEU A 21 4.83 -4.70 9.42
N LEU A 22 5.16 -4.11 8.27
CA LEU A 22 4.39 -4.33 7.04
C LEU A 22 4.32 -5.81 6.69
N CYS A 23 5.47 -6.47 6.57
CA CYS A 23 5.57 -7.82 6.05
C CYS A 23 5.04 -8.89 7.01
N SER A 24 5.14 -8.66 8.33
CA SER A 24 4.79 -9.67 9.33
C SER A 24 3.45 -9.43 10.02
N THR A 25 2.88 -8.23 9.94
CA THR A 25 1.66 -7.87 10.69
C THR A 25 0.62 -7.19 9.82
N VAL A 26 0.97 -6.06 9.18
CA VAL A 26 -0.02 -5.25 8.45
C VAL A 26 -0.55 -5.98 7.24
N ILE A 27 0.32 -6.44 6.37
CA ILE A 27 -0.09 -7.10 5.13
C ILE A 27 -0.74 -8.46 5.40
N PRO A 28 -0.18 -9.35 6.24
CA PRO A 28 -0.89 -10.57 6.60
C PRO A 28 -2.26 -10.32 7.23
N GLY A 29 -2.43 -9.27 8.01
CA GLY A 29 -3.72 -8.88 8.58
C GLY A 29 -4.73 -8.48 7.50
N ILE A 30 -4.31 -7.77 6.48
CA ILE A 30 -5.15 -7.41 5.33
C ILE A 30 -5.52 -8.65 4.53
N GLU A 31 -4.55 -9.51 4.24
CA GLU A 31 -4.77 -10.75 3.50
C GLU A 31 -5.77 -11.66 4.22
N ALA A 32 -5.68 -11.75 5.55
CA ALA A 32 -6.57 -12.56 6.37
C ALA A 32 -8.04 -12.11 6.31
N ARG A 33 -8.31 -10.87 5.93
CA ARG A 33 -9.67 -10.34 5.75
C ARG A 33 -10.38 -10.95 4.54
N ALA A 34 -9.64 -11.60 3.64
CA ALA A 34 -10.18 -12.23 2.43
C ALA A 34 -11.13 -11.29 1.66
N ILE A 35 -10.67 -10.07 1.39
CA ILE A 35 -11.49 -9.03 0.76
C ILE A 35 -11.83 -9.43 -0.68
N PRO A 36 -13.12 -9.56 -1.03
CA PRO A 36 -13.50 -9.89 -2.40
C PRO A 36 -12.98 -8.86 -3.39
N GLY A 37 -12.34 -9.32 -4.46
CA GLY A 37 -11.81 -8.45 -5.49
C GLY A 37 -10.42 -7.87 -5.21
N PHE A 38 -9.86 -8.10 -4.04
CA PHE A 38 -8.46 -7.74 -3.76
C PHE A 38 -7.53 -8.76 -4.43
N ARG A 39 -6.62 -8.29 -5.27
CA ARG A 39 -5.78 -9.17 -6.11
C ARG A 39 -4.34 -9.28 -5.64
N SER A 40 -3.71 -8.16 -5.37
CA SER A 40 -2.29 -8.15 -4.98
C SER A 40 -1.91 -6.83 -4.35
N ILE A 41 -0.75 -6.84 -3.70
CA ILE A 41 -0.14 -5.63 -3.16
C ILE A 41 1.36 -5.65 -3.46
N ASP A 42 1.86 -4.54 -3.97
CA ASP A 42 3.27 -4.31 -4.19
C ASP A 42 3.77 -3.30 -3.16
N MET A 43 4.87 -3.63 -2.50
CA MET A 43 5.50 -2.78 -1.50
C MET A 43 6.86 -2.36 -2.01
N MET A 44 7.10 -1.05 -2.02
CA MET A 44 8.32 -0.46 -2.54
C MET A 44 8.91 0.51 -1.54
N ARG A 45 10.22 0.75 -1.64
CA ARG A 45 10.88 1.74 -0.79
C ARG A 45 11.94 2.50 -1.58
N ARG A 46 12.22 3.71 -1.16
CA ARG A 46 13.37 4.48 -1.64
C ARG A 46 13.94 5.35 -0.53
N GLU A 47 15.24 5.64 -0.62
CA GLU A 47 15.91 6.53 0.31
C GLU A 47 15.78 7.98 -0.14
N LEU A 48 15.48 8.88 0.82
CA LEU A 48 15.32 10.31 0.60
C LEU A 48 16.28 11.11 1.51
N GLY A 49 17.51 10.64 1.65
CA GLY A 49 18.48 11.29 2.53
C GLY A 49 18.27 10.88 3.98
N ASP A 50 17.60 11.71 4.78
CA ASP A 50 17.34 11.46 6.21
C ASP A 50 16.04 10.71 6.46
N GLU A 51 15.28 10.42 5.41
CA GLU A 51 14.05 9.63 5.48
C GLU A 51 14.08 8.45 4.50
N VAL A 52 13.25 7.45 4.77
CA VAL A 52 12.95 6.37 3.83
C VAL A 52 11.46 6.45 3.50
N GLU A 53 11.14 6.50 2.21
CA GLU A 53 9.76 6.50 1.73
C GLU A 53 9.35 5.08 1.36
N PHE A 54 8.20 4.66 1.87
CA PHE A 54 7.56 3.42 1.50
C PHE A 54 6.32 3.74 0.66
N ALA A 55 6.14 3.01 -0.42
CA ALA A 55 4.97 3.12 -1.28
C ALA A 55 4.31 1.76 -1.40
N THR A 56 2.99 1.73 -1.37
CA THR A 56 2.22 0.51 -1.61
C THR A 56 1.28 0.74 -2.78
N ILE A 57 1.14 -0.28 -3.64
CA ILE A 57 0.13 -0.31 -4.69
C ILE A 57 -0.72 -1.54 -4.46
N MET A 58 -1.99 -1.33 -4.13
CA MET A 58 -2.94 -2.42 -3.97
C MET A 58 -3.81 -2.51 -5.22
N TRP A 59 -3.95 -3.71 -5.76
CA TRP A 59 -4.74 -3.97 -6.96
C TRP A 59 -6.06 -4.64 -6.60
N PHE A 60 -7.14 -4.08 -7.14
CA PHE A 60 -8.52 -4.54 -6.93
C PHE A 60 -9.21 -4.71 -8.29
N ASP A 61 -10.29 -5.50 -8.32
CA ASP A 61 -11.11 -5.65 -9.51
C ASP A 61 -11.79 -4.33 -9.91
N ASP A 62 -12.30 -3.60 -8.91
CA ASP A 62 -13.05 -2.37 -9.12
C ASP A 62 -13.08 -1.53 -7.83
N VAL A 63 -13.71 -0.35 -7.92
CA VAL A 63 -13.83 0.55 -6.77
C VAL A 63 -14.70 -0.04 -5.64
N GLY A 64 -15.64 -0.91 -5.97
CA GLY A 64 -16.46 -1.60 -4.97
C GLY A 64 -15.62 -2.44 -4.03
N ALA A 65 -14.58 -3.12 -4.55
CA ALA A 65 -13.65 -3.89 -3.72
C ALA A 65 -12.84 -2.98 -2.79
N VAL A 66 -12.44 -1.79 -3.25
CA VAL A 66 -11.75 -0.81 -2.40
C VAL A 66 -12.66 -0.34 -1.28
N LYS A 67 -13.92 -0.07 -1.57
CA LYS A 67 -14.91 0.33 -0.55
C LYS A 67 -15.15 -0.77 0.48
N ALA A 68 -15.10 -2.03 0.06
CA ALA A 68 -15.18 -3.15 0.98
C ALA A 68 -13.96 -3.21 1.93
N PHE A 69 -12.82 -2.68 1.49
CA PHE A 69 -11.61 -2.61 2.32
C PHE A 69 -11.64 -1.42 3.30
N VAL A 70 -11.93 -0.21 2.83
CA VAL A 70 -11.78 1.03 3.61
C VAL A 70 -13.09 1.75 3.92
N GLY A 71 -14.22 1.29 3.42
CA GLY A 71 -15.52 1.91 3.60
C GLY A 71 -15.93 2.81 2.42
N GLU A 72 -17.07 3.50 2.56
CA GLU A 72 -17.64 4.30 1.47
C GLU A 72 -16.73 5.44 1.00
N ASP A 73 -16.00 6.07 1.91
CA ASP A 73 -14.96 7.03 1.52
C ASP A 73 -13.70 6.25 1.12
N HIS A 74 -13.70 5.76 -0.10
CA HIS A 74 -12.66 4.87 -0.61
C HIS A 74 -11.27 5.53 -0.75
N GLU A 75 -11.19 6.86 -0.65
CA GLU A 75 -9.92 7.58 -0.66
C GLU A 75 -9.26 7.64 0.71
N THR A 76 -9.96 7.28 1.77
CA THR A 76 -9.38 7.23 3.12
C THR A 76 -8.31 6.13 3.18
N ALA A 77 -7.12 6.49 3.64
CA ALA A 77 -6.02 5.53 3.76
C ALA A 77 -6.22 4.62 4.97
N HIS A 78 -5.88 3.33 4.80
CA HIS A 78 -5.85 2.36 5.90
C HIS A 78 -4.47 2.40 6.55
N VAL A 79 -4.35 3.10 7.69
CA VAL A 79 -3.09 3.22 8.43
C VAL A 79 -3.29 2.74 9.87
N PRO A 80 -2.93 1.48 10.18
CA PRO A 80 -3.07 0.95 11.52
C PRO A 80 -2.31 1.75 12.57
N ALA A 81 -2.76 1.74 13.82
CA ALA A 81 -2.13 2.48 14.92
C ALA A 81 -0.66 2.11 15.09
N ALA A 82 -0.30 0.83 14.95
CA ALA A 82 1.10 0.39 15.04
C ALA A 82 1.98 1.02 13.96
N ALA A 83 1.46 1.20 12.74
CA ALA A 83 2.17 1.87 11.67
C ALA A 83 2.32 3.38 11.96
N ARG A 84 1.25 4.03 12.43
CA ARG A 84 1.28 5.45 12.78
C ARG A 84 2.33 5.76 13.84
N ALA A 85 2.58 4.84 14.75
CA ALA A 85 3.57 5.02 15.81
C ALA A 85 5.01 5.06 15.29
N ILE A 86 5.28 4.44 14.14
CA ILE A 86 6.63 4.34 13.55
C ILE A 86 6.85 5.39 12.46
N LEU A 87 5.79 5.70 11.70
CA LEU A 87 5.88 6.64 10.59
C LEU A 87 6.11 8.07 11.06
N SER A 88 7.03 8.79 10.41
CA SER A 88 7.25 10.21 10.67
C SER A 88 6.18 11.07 10.01
N ARG A 89 5.70 10.64 8.83
CA ARG A 89 4.60 11.27 8.10
C ARG A 89 4.05 10.28 7.07
N PHE A 90 2.81 10.46 6.68
CA PHE A 90 2.15 9.57 5.72
C PHE A 90 0.97 10.27 5.05
N ASP A 91 0.52 9.72 3.94
CA ASP A 91 -0.66 10.21 3.25
C ASP A 91 -1.93 9.83 4.02
N ASP A 92 -2.78 10.82 4.34
CA ASP A 92 -4.09 10.57 4.96
C ASP A 92 -5.07 9.97 3.97
N ARG A 93 -4.86 10.23 2.68
CA ARG A 93 -5.73 9.77 1.61
C ARG A 93 -4.89 9.06 0.56
N ALA A 94 -5.44 7.97 0.03
CA ALA A 94 -4.82 7.21 -1.05
C ALA A 94 -5.25 7.76 -2.41
N VAL A 95 -4.39 7.62 -3.42
CA VAL A 95 -4.68 7.98 -4.80
C VAL A 95 -5.09 6.73 -5.56
N HIS A 96 -6.09 6.86 -6.43
CA HIS A 96 -6.67 5.76 -7.18
C HIS A 96 -6.53 5.97 -8.67
N TYR A 97 -6.32 4.88 -9.40
CA TYR A 97 -6.27 4.88 -10.86
C TYR A 97 -6.99 3.66 -11.41
N ASP A 98 -7.68 3.86 -12.54
CA ASP A 98 -8.14 2.75 -13.37
C ASP A 98 -6.98 2.29 -14.25
N LEU A 99 -6.74 1.00 -14.29
CA LEU A 99 -5.83 0.43 -15.26
C LEU A 99 -6.57 0.28 -16.58
N PHE A 100 -6.19 1.06 -17.60
CA PHE A 100 -6.87 0.98 -18.91
C PHE A 100 -6.09 0.15 -19.93
N ASP A 101 -4.81 -0.09 -19.70
CA ASP A 101 -4.00 -0.96 -20.56
C ASP A 101 -2.76 -1.44 -19.83
N ARG A 102 -2.38 -2.68 -20.07
CA ARG A 102 -1.14 -3.25 -19.55
C ARG A 102 -0.42 -3.96 -20.69
N ARG A 103 0.83 -3.58 -20.90
CA ARG A 103 1.68 -4.18 -21.92
C ARG A 103 2.85 -4.88 -21.24
N GLU A 104 2.85 -6.20 -21.29
CA GLU A 104 3.96 -6.99 -20.77
C GLU A 104 5.01 -7.14 -21.86
N GLN A 105 6.28 -7.04 -21.49
CA GLN A 105 7.38 -7.22 -22.40
C GLN A 105 7.87 -8.66 -22.36
N ALA A 106 8.12 -9.23 -23.53
CA ALA A 106 8.68 -10.56 -23.61
C ALA A 106 10.12 -10.54 -23.09
N GLU A 107 10.45 -11.54 -22.25
CA GLU A 107 11.80 -11.71 -21.76
C GLU A 107 12.69 -12.16 -22.90
N ARG A 108 13.90 -11.58 -22.99
CA ARG A 108 14.88 -11.93 -24.01
C ARG A 108 16.07 -12.60 -23.36
N SER A 109 16.44 -13.75 -23.88
CA SER A 109 17.64 -14.46 -23.47
C SER A 109 18.89 -13.94 -24.20
#